data_0c63946c77c2f0c0694c23a075cb7353
#
_entry.id   0c63946c77c2f0c0694c23a075cb7353
#
_cell.length_a   1.000
_cell.length_b   1.000
_cell.length_c   1.000
_cell.angle_alpha   90.00
_cell.angle_beta   90.00
_cell.angle_gamma   90.00
#
_symmetry.space_group_name_H-M   'P 1'
#
loop_
_entity.id
_entity.type
_entity.pdbx_description
1 polymer ?
#
loop_
_entity_poly.entity_id
_entity_poly.type
_entity_poly.pdbx_seq_one_letter_code
_entity_poly.pdbx_strand_id
1 'polypeptide(L)'
;MSCKIERIYESEEEKAIRVLVDRVWPRGISKDKANLDHWLKEIAPSDTLRKWFNHDLDKFSSFKEKYKKELKSGEQQEALEELKEIYKKSDKKVVLLYSAKDEKNNQAVVLKEIIDHQKKD
;
A
#
# COMPACT_ATOMS: atom_id res chain seq x y z
N MET A 1 13.19 7.17 -9.69
CA MET A 1 13.01 6.07 -8.76
C MET A 1 11.67 5.41 -8.96
N SER A 2 11.58 4.11 -8.77
CA SER A 2 10.34 3.39 -8.97
C SER A 2 9.76 2.93 -7.64
N CYS A 3 8.45 2.81 -7.61
CA CYS A 3 7.73 2.22 -6.50
C CYS A 3 7.39 0.79 -6.88
N LYS A 4 7.67 -0.13 -5.98
CA LYS A 4 7.47 -1.56 -6.22
C LYS A 4 6.47 -2.08 -5.20
N ILE A 5 5.73 -3.12 -5.53
CA ILE A 5 4.87 -3.80 -4.58
C ILE A 5 5.32 -5.25 -4.43
N GLU A 6 5.22 -5.78 -3.22
CA GLU A 6 5.56 -7.17 -2.94
C GLU A 6 4.69 -7.71 -1.84
N ARG A 7 4.35 -8.98 -1.93
CA ARG A 7 3.64 -9.65 -0.85
C ARG A 7 4.64 -9.85 0.30
N ILE A 8 4.25 -9.41 1.51
CA ILE A 8 5.17 -9.39 2.64
C ILE A 8 5.76 -10.77 2.97
N TYR A 9 4.99 -11.84 2.71
CA TYR A 9 5.46 -13.20 2.97
C TYR A 9 6.57 -13.66 2.03
N GLU A 10 6.75 -12.96 0.91
CA GLU A 10 7.70 -13.35 -0.12
C GLU A 10 8.78 -12.30 -0.35
N SER A 11 8.73 -11.21 0.40
CA SER A 11 9.66 -10.10 0.19
C SER A 11 11.01 -10.36 0.85
N GLU A 12 12.07 -10.17 0.07
CA GLU A 12 13.44 -10.31 0.58
C GLU A 12 14.25 -9.03 0.31
N GLU A 13 13.58 -7.95 -0.07
CA GLU A 13 14.26 -6.69 -0.43
C GLU A 13 14.72 -5.97 0.83
N GLU A 14 16.01 -6.04 1.14
CA GLU A 14 16.57 -5.45 2.34
C GLU A 14 17.05 -4.01 2.18
N LYS A 15 17.37 -3.61 0.95
CA LYS A 15 17.94 -2.28 0.70
C LYS A 15 16.92 -1.24 0.28
N ALA A 16 15.66 -1.59 0.31
CA ALA A 16 14.57 -0.67 -0.05
C ALA A 16 13.96 -0.06 1.20
N ILE A 17 13.23 1.04 1.01
CA ILE A 17 12.36 1.58 2.06
C ILE A 17 11.13 0.69 2.08
N ARG A 18 10.90 0.00 3.18
CA ARG A 18 9.84 -1.01 3.31
C ARG A 18 8.64 -0.42 4.03
N VAL A 19 7.52 -0.34 3.33
CA VAL A 19 6.29 0.30 3.84
C VAL A 19 5.14 -0.69 3.78
N LEU A 20 4.59 -1.04 4.94
CA LEU A 20 3.42 -1.91 4.99
C LEU A 20 2.17 -1.05 4.84
N VAL A 21 1.29 -1.43 3.93
CA VAL A 21 0.07 -0.67 3.61
C VAL A 21 -1.22 -1.42 3.97
N ASP A 22 -1.12 -2.42 4.83
CA ASP A 22 -2.27 -3.13 5.38
C ASP A 22 -2.71 -2.46 6.68
N ARG A 23 -4.01 -2.53 6.98
CA ARG A 23 -4.54 -1.98 8.22
C ARG A 23 -4.25 -2.89 9.42
N VAL A 24 -4.18 -4.19 9.19
CA VAL A 24 -3.97 -5.19 10.24
C VAL A 24 -2.59 -5.84 10.05
N TRP A 25 -1.90 -6.10 11.15
CA TRP A 25 -0.59 -6.73 11.07
C TRP A 25 -0.71 -8.13 10.42
N PRO A 26 0.17 -8.45 9.47
CA PRO A 26 0.13 -9.75 8.80
C PRO A 26 0.34 -10.91 9.78
N ARG A 27 -0.52 -11.91 9.69
CA ARG A 27 -0.47 -13.06 10.56
C ARG A 27 0.80 -13.86 10.32
N GLY A 28 1.48 -14.23 11.41
CA GLY A 28 2.65 -15.08 11.34
C GLY A 28 3.96 -14.38 10.99
N ILE A 29 3.94 -13.07 10.84
CA ILE A 29 5.15 -12.29 10.54
C ILE A 29 5.61 -11.60 11.80
N SER A 30 6.85 -11.85 12.24
CA SER A 30 7.43 -11.14 13.36
C SER A 30 7.88 -9.75 12.92
N LYS A 31 8.06 -8.85 13.89
CA LYS A 31 8.56 -7.51 13.56
C LYS A 31 9.96 -7.57 12.95
N ASP A 32 10.78 -8.47 13.43
CA ASP A 32 12.14 -8.62 12.89
C ASP A 32 12.11 -9.08 11.42
N LYS A 33 11.23 -10.04 11.11
CA LYS A 33 11.11 -10.53 9.75
C LYS A 33 10.52 -9.48 8.81
N ALA A 34 9.53 -8.72 9.31
CA ALA A 34 8.91 -7.68 8.51
C ALA A 34 9.93 -6.59 8.16
N ASN A 35 10.80 -6.27 9.10
CA ASN A 35 11.86 -5.29 8.91
C ASN A 35 11.33 -4.02 8.23
N LEU A 36 10.28 -3.43 8.81
CA LEU A 36 9.61 -2.28 8.21
C LEU A 36 10.30 -0.98 8.57
N ASP A 37 10.35 -0.07 7.60
CA ASP A 37 10.70 1.32 7.87
C ASP A 37 9.47 2.11 8.27
N HIS A 38 8.31 1.75 7.71
CA HIS A 38 7.04 2.42 8.02
C HIS A 38 5.88 1.43 7.95
N TRP A 39 4.89 1.66 8.81
CA TRP A 39 3.60 0.97 8.73
C TRP A 39 2.51 2.04 8.65
N LEU A 40 1.98 2.25 7.45
CA LEU A 40 0.96 3.26 7.20
C LEU A 40 -0.43 2.63 7.24
N LYS A 41 -0.84 2.15 8.41
CA LYS A 41 -2.12 1.42 8.51
C LYS A 41 -3.33 2.24 8.10
N GLU A 42 -3.31 3.55 8.30
CA GLU A 42 -4.42 4.42 7.94
C GLU A 42 -4.56 4.62 6.43
N ILE A 43 -3.55 4.23 5.65
CA ILE A 43 -3.65 4.36 4.20
C ILE A 43 -4.51 3.26 3.57
N ALA A 44 -4.76 2.18 4.31
CA ALA A 44 -5.53 1.04 3.80
C ALA A 44 -7.00 1.41 3.59
N PRO A 45 -7.71 0.65 2.74
CA PRO A 45 -9.14 0.89 2.54
C PRO A 45 -9.91 0.73 3.87
N SER A 46 -11.03 1.43 3.98
CA SER A 46 -11.88 1.29 5.15
C SER A 46 -12.37 -0.15 5.28
N ASP A 47 -12.78 -0.52 6.50
CA ASP A 47 -13.35 -1.85 6.74
C ASP A 47 -14.60 -2.07 5.88
N THR A 48 -15.42 -1.02 5.74
CA THR A 48 -16.63 -1.10 4.91
C THR A 48 -16.29 -1.42 3.47
N LEU A 49 -15.31 -0.71 2.91
CA LEU A 49 -14.90 -0.93 1.52
C LEU A 49 -14.25 -2.30 1.35
N ARG A 50 -13.40 -2.70 2.30
CA ARG A 50 -12.73 -3.99 2.26
C ARG A 50 -13.74 -5.14 2.27
N LYS A 51 -14.75 -5.04 3.13
CA LYS A 51 -15.79 -6.06 3.23
C LYS A 51 -16.64 -6.11 1.97
N TRP A 52 -16.97 -4.95 1.42
CA TRP A 52 -17.73 -4.88 0.18
C TRP A 52 -16.99 -5.52 -0.98
N PHE A 53 -15.68 -5.26 -1.07
CA PHE A 53 -14.84 -5.82 -2.13
C PHE A 53 -14.72 -7.34 -2.00
N ASN A 54 -14.40 -7.82 -0.80
CA ASN A 54 -14.31 -9.24 -0.45
C ASN A 54 -13.58 -10.08 -1.51
N HIS A 55 -12.46 -9.54 -2.03
CA HIS A 55 -11.62 -10.22 -3.05
C HIS A 55 -12.37 -10.63 -4.31
N ASP A 56 -13.48 -9.97 -4.62
CA ASP A 56 -14.25 -10.22 -5.83
C ASP A 56 -13.63 -9.47 -6.99
N LEU A 57 -13.02 -10.22 -7.92
CA LEU A 57 -12.29 -9.62 -9.04
C LEU A 57 -13.18 -8.76 -9.92
N ASP A 58 -14.45 -9.11 -10.04
CA ASP A 58 -15.41 -8.34 -10.83
C ASP A 58 -15.65 -6.96 -10.23
N LYS A 59 -15.37 -6.80 -8.94
CA LYS A 59 -15.55 -5.53 -8.26
C LYS A 59 -14.28 -4.67 -8.21
N PHE A 60 -13.16 -5.18 -8.71
CA PHE A 60 -11.90 -4.46 -8.52
C PHE A 60 -11.90 -3.06 -9.14
N SER A 61 -12.45 -2.92 -10.33
CA SER A 61 -12.52 -1.61 -10.98
C SER A 61 -13.29 -0.60 -10.14
N SER A 62 -14.45 -1.01 -9.60
CA SER A 62 -15.24 -0.17 -8.72
C SER A 62 -14.54 0.05 -7.39
N PHE A 63 -13.88 -0.98 -6.86
CA PHE A 63 -13.09 -0.86 -5.65
C PHE A 63 -12.02 0.23 -5.80
N LYS A 64 -11.32 0.20 -6.91
CA LYS A 64 -10.27 1.19 -7.19
C LYS A 64 -10.83 2.61 -7.13
N GLU A 65 -11.97 2.86 -7.77
CA GLU A 65 -12.57 4.17 -7.77
C GLU A 65 -13.02 4.61 -6.38
N LYS A 66 -13.65 3.69 -5.64
CA LYS A 66 -14.10 3.97 -4.28
C LYS A 66 -12.93 4.24 -3.35
N TYR A 67 -11.86 3.45 -3.49
CA TYR A 67 -10.67 3.63 -2.66
C TYR A 67 -9.99 4.98 -2.94
N LYS A 68 -9.90 5.36 -4.21
CA LYS A 68 -9.33 6.67 -4.56
C LYS A 68 -10.11 7.81 -3.93
N LYS A 69 -11.43 7.67 -3.82
CA LYS A 69 -12.26 8.67 -3.13
C LYS A 69 -11.94 8.72 -1.65
N GLU A 70 -11.78 7.56 -1.02
CA GLU A 70 -11.41 7.51 0.40
C GLU A 70 -10.09 8.22 0.66
N LEU A 71 -9.14 8.06 -0.25
CA LEU A 71 -7.81 8.65 -0.11
C LEU A 71 -7.80 10.18 -0.25
N LYS A 72 -8.93 10.78 -0.58
CA LYS A 72 -9.02 12.24 -0.75
C LYS A 72 -9.44 12.98 0.52
N SER A 73 -9.65 12.29 1.63
CA SER A 73 -10.08 12.93 2.86
C SER A 73 -9.64 12.15 4.08
N GLY A 74 -9.62 12.83 5.24
CA GLY A 74 -9.38 12.22 6.53
C GLY A 74 -8.00 11.64 6.74
N GLU A 75 -7.92 10.66 7.61
CA GLU A 75 -6.66 10.01 7.96
C GLU A 75 -6.03 9.29 6.77
N GLN A 76 -6.84 8.80 5.86
CA GLN A 76 -6.33 8.13 4.66
C GLN A 76 -5.62 9.13 3.76
N GLN A 77 -6.14 10.34 3.64
CA GLN A 77 -5.47 11.38 2.86
C GLN A 77 -4.13 11.75 3.50
N GLU A 78 -4.11 11.91 4.82
CA GLU A 78 -2.89 12.24 5.53
C GLU A 78 -1.83 11.14 5.34
N ALA A 79 -2.24 9.88 5.42
CA ALA A 79 -1.32 8.77 5.22
C ALA A 79 -0.80 8.73 3.78
N LEU A 80 -1.66 9.04 2.81
CA LEU A 80 -1.22 9.07 1.41
C LEU A 80 -0.20 10.19 1.19
N GLU A 81 -0.43 11.36 1.80
CA GLU A 81 0.55 12.45 1.69
C GLU A 81 1.88 12.07 2.33
N GLU A 82 1.84 11.34 3.44
CA GLU A 82 3.04 10.82 4.08
C GLU A 82 3.79 9.87 3.15
N LEU A 83 3.06 8.97 2.49
CA LEU A 83 3.68 8.05 1.53
C LEU A 83 4.33 8.80 0.37
N LYS A 84 3.64 9.84 -0.14
CA LYS A 84 4.19 10.65 -1.21
C LYS A 84 5.49 11.34 -0.80
N GLU A 85 5.54 11.83 0.46
CA GLU A 85 6.76 12.45 0.97
C GLU A 85 7.89 11.44 1.12
N ILE A 86 7.58 10.24 1.62
CA ILE A 86 8.57 9.17 1.73
C ILE A 86 9.17 8.88 0.36
N TYR A 87 8.32 8.77 -0.64
CA TYR A 87 8.76 8.48 -2.01
C TYR A 87 9.62 9.60 -2.58
N LYS A 88 9.21 10.86 -2.38
CA LYS A 88 9.97 12.01 -2.89
C LYS A 88 11.34 12.15 -2.26
N LYS A 89 11.43 11.90 -0.97
CA LYS A 89 12.68 12.11 -0.22
C LYS A 89 13.60 10.90 -0.26
N SER A 90 13.10 9.78 -0.74
CA SER A 90 13.89 8.56 -0.76
C SER A 90 14.89 8.57 -1.93
N ASP A 91 16.13 8.27 -1.61
CA ASP A 91 17.14 7.98 -2.63
C ASP A 91 17.25 6.48 -2.86
N LYS A 92 16.38 5.71 -2.22
CA LYS A 92 16.29 4.26 -2.36
C LYS A 92 14.97 3.87 -2.98
N LYS A 93 14.91 2.64 -3.48
CA LYS A 93 13.67 2.05 -3.96
C LYS A 93 12.66 1.99 -2.80
N VAL A 94 11.41 2.27 -3.10
CA VAL A 94 10.33 2.14 -2.13
C VAL A 94 9.52 0.89 -2.47
N VAL A 95 9.29 0.03 -1.49
CA VAL A 95 8.52 -1.20 -1.66
C VAL A 95 7.28 -1.12 -0.78
N LEU A 96 6.11 -1.24 -1.40
CA LEU A 96 4.84 -1.31 -0.69
C LEU A 96 4.53 -2.77 -0.41
N LEU A 97 4.34 -3.10 0.86
CA LEU A 97 4.13 -4.48 1.29
C LEU A 97 2.67 -4.70 1.67
N TYR A 98 2.16 -5.86 1.30
CA TYR A 98 0.77 -6.24 1.56
C TYR A 98 0.71 -7.74 1.85
N SER A 99 -0.39 -8.21 2.45
CA SER A 99 -0.55 -9.61 2.81
C SER A 99 -1.50 -10.39 1.90
N ALA A 100 -2.32 -9.69 1.10
CA ALA A 100 -3.31 -10.36 0.23
C ALA A 100 -2.64 -11.37 -0.69
N LYS A 101 -3.34 -12.46 -0.98
CA LYS A 101 -2.82 -13.49 -1.88
C LYS A 101 -2.84 -13.06 -3.34
N ASP A 102 -3.80 -12.23 -3.72
CA ASP A 102 -3.91 -11.74 -5.09
C ASP A 102 -2.93 -10.59 -5.30
N GLU A 103 -1.94 -10.82 -6.13
CA GLU A 103 -0.88 -9.84 -6.38
C GLU A 103 -1.28 -8.75 -7.38
N LYS A 104 -2.40 -8.91 -8.06
CA LYS A 104 -2.84 -7.99 -9.09
C LYS A 104 -4.02 -7.12 -8.67
N ASN A 105 -4.81 -7.57 -7.70
CA ASN A 105 -6.05 -6.90 -7.34
C ASN A 105 -6.08 -6.62 -5.84
N ASN A 106 -5.24 -5.66 -5.40
CA ASN A 106 -5.17 -5.29 -3.99
C ASN A 106 -4.89 -3.78 -3.87
N GLN A 107 -4.94 -3.28 -2.63
CA GLN A 107 -4.76 -1.84 -2.39
C GLN A 107 -3.37 -1.33 -2.78
N ALA A 108 -2.35 -2.17 -2.67
CA ALA A 108 -1.00 -1.74 -3.02
C ALA A 108 -0.89 -1.41 -4.51
N VAL A 109 -1.61 -2.16 -5.36
CA VAL A 109 -1.65 -1.89 -6.79
C VAL A 109 -2.19 -0.48 -7.05
N VAL A 110 -3.26 -0.10 -6.35
CA VAL A 110 -3.86 1.22 -6.50
C VAL A 110 -2.89 2.30 -6.03
N LEU A 111 -2.26 2.08 -4.89
CA LEU A 111 -1.29 3.04 -4.36
C LEU A 111 -0.09 3.20 -5.28
N LYS A 112 0.40 2.11 -5.86
CA LYS A 112 1.50 2.18 -6.82
C LYS A 112 1.11 3.03 -8.03
N GLU A 113 -0.09 2.85 -8.56
CA GLU A 113 -0.55 3.66 -9.67
C GLU A 113 -0.53 5.15 -9.32
N ILE A 114 -1.02 5.50 -8.14
CA ILE A 114 -1.05 6.90 -7.70
C ILE A 114 0.37 7.45 -7.59
N ILE A 115 1.27 6.71 -6.98
CA ILE A 115 2.66 7.15 -6.80
C ILE A 115 3.38 7.27 -8.15
N ASP A 116 3.21 6.29 -9.02
CA ASP A 116 3.89 6.29 -10.33
C ASP A 116 3.40 7.42 -11.22
N HIS A 117 2.16 7.86 -11.06
CA HIS A 117 1.61 8.97 -11.84
C HIS A 117 1.89 10.32 -11.22
N GLN A 118 2.51 10.35 -10.04
CA GLN A 118 2.88 11.59 -9.39
C GLN A 118 4.00 12.26 -10.18
N LYS A 119 3.76 13.49 -10.60
CA LYS A 119 4.77 14.22 -11.33
C LYS A 119 5.92 14.60 -10.42
N LYS A 120 7.10 14.44 -10.94
CA LYS A 120 8.33 14.85 -10.24
C LYS A 120 8.61 16.30 -10.59
N ASP A 121 8.27 17.17 -9.73
CA ASP A 121 8.58 18.60 -9.94
C ASP A 121 9.69 19.03 -9.04
#